data_996e456fefd66f223931d8121a882a00
#
_entry.id   996e456fefd66f223931d8121a882a00
#
_cell.length_a   1.000
_cell.length_b   1.000
_cell.length_c   1.000
_cell.angle_alpha   90.00
_cell.angle_beta   90.00
_cell.angle_gamma   90.00
#
_symmetry.space_group_name_H-M   'P 1'
#
loop_
_entity.id
_entity.type
_entity.pdbx_description
1 polymer ?
#
loop_
_entity_poly.entity_id
_entity_poly.type
_entity_poly.pdbx_seq_one_letter_code
_entity_poly.pdbx_strand_id
1 'polypeptide(L)'
;MRERMVVLTDNVGTSPRNGLLAALPHEVLSSLRPHLKPVSLPRGRVLCESDEPLRRVYFVEAGFISLVTVFEDGTTAEMATVGREGMVGIGTLLGGERALGRYVVLVPGFALAIDGPRFQEVLRESPELRAACEAYAHAFVRHLFQKVACNAVHTVEQRYACWLLMCDDQAAHDTFELTQEHVAELLGVRRSTVTVVAGALQQPGVIHYRRGAIRVLDRPALEAVACECYRIVRDGYNRSWCGRSVGAPYNAGEGLFTQRVNGSGDAAITIRRAPIAGCGAGEANAPR
;
A
#
# COMPACT_ATOMS: atom_id res chain seq x y z
N MET A 1 20.58 -18.69 -8.99
CA MET A 1 19.18 -18.65 -8.52
C MET A 1 18.34 -18.13 -9.69
N ARG A 2 17.47 -18.96 -10.29
CA ARG A 2 16.68 -18.57 -11.47
C ARG A 2 15.54 -17.67 -11.02
N GLU A 3 15.51 -16.43 -11.53
CA GLU A 3 14.36 -15.53 -11.38
C GLU A 3 13.11 -16.22 -11.95
N ARG A 4 12.10 -16.41 -11.09
CA ARG A 4 10.78 -16.86 -11.54
C ARG A 4 10.08 -15.67 -12.18
N MET A 5 10.06 -15.65 -13.48
CA MET A 5 9.29 -14.68 -14.26
C MET A 5 7.79 -14.96 -14.02
N VAL A 6 7.12 -14.03 -13.36
CA VAL A 6 5.64 -14.05 -13.23
C VAL A 6 5.06 -13.62 -14.57
N VAL A 7 4.54 -14.55 -15.31
CA VAL A 7 3.80 -14.25 -16.56
C VAL A 7 2.41 -13.77 -16.16
N LEU A 8 2.19 -12.47 -16.25
CA LEU A 8 0.87 -11.86 -16.13
C LEU A 8 0.11 -12.20 -17.43
N THR A 9 -0.75 -13.21 -17.39
CA THR A 9 -1.68 -13.48 -18.50
C THR A 9 -2.73 -12.39 -18.54
N ASP A 10 -3.00 -11.86 -19.74
CA ASP A 10 -3.98 -10.83 -20.06
C ASP A 10 -5.41 -11.23 -19.64
N ASN A 11 -5.72 -11.12 -18.35
CA ASN A 11 -7.09 -11.25 -17.88
C ASN A 11 -7.62 -9.86 -17.46
N VAL A 12 -7.83 -9.00 -18.46
CA VAL A 12 -8.29 -7.61 -18.36
C VAL A 12 -9.78 -7.51 -17.95
N GLY A 13 -10.41 -8.64 -17.58
CA GLY A 13 -11.84 -8.71 -17.26
C GLY A 13 -12.22 -8.44 -15.79
N THR A 14 -11.28 -8.37 -14.87
CA THR A 14 -11.58 -8.18 -13.45
C THR A 14 -11.49 -6.72 -13.04
N SER A 15 -12.38 -6.29 -12.11
CA SER A 15 -12.30 -4.96 -11.50
C SER A 15 -10.93 -4.74 -10.85
N PRO A 16 -10.32 -3.55 -10.98
CA PRO A 16 -9.04 -3.26 -10.37
C PRO A 16 -9.12 -3.41 -8.84
N ARG A 17 -8.03 -3.88 -8.25
CA ARG A 17 -7.88 -3.97 -6.79
C ARG A 17 -7.42 -2.65 -6.19
N ASN A 18 -6.83 -1.80 -7.00
CA ASN A 18 -6.43 -0.46 -6.60
C ASN A 18 -7.67 0.37 -6.29
N GLY A 19 -7.75 0.92 -5.07
CA GLY A 19 -8.93 1.65 -4.58
C GLY A 19 -9.24 2.91 -5.38
N LEU A 20 -8.19 3.59 -5.88
CA LEU A 20 -8.38 4.77 -6.73
C LEU A 20 -9.02 4.39 -8.08
N LEU A 21 -8.48 3.36 -8.75
CA LEU A 21 -9.04 2.88 -10.01
C LEU A 21 -10.43 2.28 -9.84
N ALA A 22 -10.68 1.55 -8.74
CA ALA A 22 -11.97 0.94 -8.44
C ALA A 22 -13.07 1.98 -8.14
N ALA A 23 -12.69 3.19 -7.70
CA ALA A 23 -13.61 4.29 -7.42
C ALA A 23 -14.00 5.08 -8.68
N LEU A 24 -13.37 4.82 -9.83
CA LEU A 24 -13.69 5.52 -11.08
C LEU A 24 -15.00 5.00 -11.70
N PRO A 25 -15.78 5.86 -12.35
CA PRO A 25 -16.86 5.44 -13.21
C PRO A 25 -16.37 4.47 -14.29
N HIS A 26 -17.21 3.50 -14.66
CA HIS A 26 -16.86 2.47 -15.63
C HIS A 26 -16.34 3.05 -16.96
N GLU A 27 -16.94 4.13 -17.44
CA GLU A 27 -16.56 4.79 -18.70
C GLU A 27 -15.14 5.36 -18.62
N VAL A 28 -14.81 6.05 -17.51
CA VAL A 28 -13.48 6.61 -17.25
C VAL A 28 -12.44 5.52 -17.11
N LEU A 29 -12.75 4.45 -16.36
CA LEU A 29 -11.85 3.31 -16.23
C LEU A 29 -11.63 2.62 -17.57
N SER A 30 -12.67 2.48 -18.41
CA SER A 30 -12.58 1.87 -19.73
C SER A 30 -11.71 2.67 -20.69
N SER A 31 -11.79 4.01 -20.65
CA SER A 31 -10.91 4.89 -21.44
C SER A 31 -9.46 4.88 -20.97
N LEU A 32 -9.23 4.69 -19.65
CA LEU A 32 -7.89 4.63 -19.07
C LEU A 32 -7.19 3.28 -19.34
N ARG A 33 -7.93 2.17 -19.37
CA ARG A 33 -7.42 0.79 -19.49
C ARG A 33 -6.42 0.57 -20.62
N PRO A 34 -6.61 1.06 -21.86
CA PRO A 34 -5.65 0.86 -22.94
C PRO A 34 -4.25 1.42 -22.67
N HIS A 35 -4.15 2.36 -21.74
CA HIS A 35 -2.90 3.03 -21.37
C HIS A 35 -2.23 2.41 -20.14
N LEU A 36 -2.93 1.53 -19.42
CA LEU A 36 -2.43 0.85 -18.25
C LEU A 36 -1.68 -0.43 -18.63
N LYS A 37 -0.42 -0.53 -18.23
CA LYS A 37 0.43 -1.69 -18.46
C LYS A 37 0.74 -2.40 -17.15
N PRO A 38 0.55 -3.73 -17.04
CA PRO A 38 0.91 -4.45 -15.84
C PRO A 38 2.43 -4.46 -15.66
N VAL A 39 2.88 -4.19 -14.45
CA VAL A 39 4.30 -4.15 -14.08
C VAL A 39 4.51 -4.94 -12.81
N SER A 40 5.47 -5.87 -12.84
CA SER A 40 5.92 -6.61 -11.66
C SER A 40 6.69 -5.68 -10.72
N LEU A 41 6.44 -5.84 -9.43
CA LEU A 41 7.07 -5.12 -8.34
C LEU A 41 7.92 -6.09 -7.49
N PRO A 42 9.11 -6.52 -7.96
CA PRO A 42 9.99 -7.33 -7.14
C PRO A 42 10.54 -6.51 -5.97
N ARG A 43 10.76 -7.18 -4.83
CA ARG A 43 11.32 -6.56 -3.63
C ARG A 43 12.64 -5.85 -3.90
N GLY A 44 12.84 -4.70 -3.29
CA GLY A 44 14.06 -3.89 -3.43
C GLY A 44 14.14 -3.09 -4.73
N ARG A 45 13.16 -3.25 -5.65
CA ARG A 45 13.13 -2.44 -6.87
C ARG A 45 12.87 -0.99 -6.51
N VAL A 46 13.77 -0.11 -6.98
CA VAL A 46 13.56 1.34 -6.96
C VAL A 46 12.74 1.72 -8.19
N LEU A 47 11.61 2.36 -7.98
CA LEU A 47 10.71 2.83 -9.04
C LEU A 47 11.09 4.23 -9.53
N CYS A 48 11.58 5.06 -8.63
CA CYS A 48 12.06 6.40 -8.90
C CYS A 48 12.99 6.84 -7.77
N GLU A 49 14.10 7.46 -8.11
CA GLU A 49 14.97 8.13 -7.14
C GLU A 49 14.43 9.50 -6.76
N SER A 50 14.87 10.02 -5.61
CA SER A 50 14.51 11.37 -5.18
C SER A 50 14.95 12.40 -6.23
N ASP A 51 14.07 13.36 -6.51
CA ASP A 51 14.32 14.44 -7.47
C ASP A 51 14.52 13.97 -8.94
N GLU A 52 14.31 12.71 -9.25
CA GLU A 52 14.27 12.23 -10.65
C GLU A 52 12.93 12.55 -11.32
N PRO A 53 12.93 12.72 -12.67
CA PRO A 53 11.70 12.91 -13.42
C PRO A 53 10.74 11.71 -13.23
N LEU A 54 9.49 12.00 -12.90
CA LEU A 54 8.42 10.99 -12.78
C LEU A 54 7.98 10.53 -14.17
N ARG A 55 8.68 9.53 -14.71
CA ARG A 55 8.40 8.97 -16.04
C ARG A 55 7.13 8.14 -16.09
N ARG A 56 6.70 7.58 -14.95
CA ARG A 56 5.53 6.70 -14.84
C ARG A 56 4.78 6.94 -13.55
N VAL A 57 3.47 6.78 -13.64
CA VAL A 57 2.57 6.67 -12.50
C VAL A 57 2.22 5.19 -12.31
N TYR A 58 2.21 4.70 -11.06
CA TYR A 58 1.92 3.31 -10.75
C TYR A 58 0.71 3.24 -9.81
N PHE A 59 -0.33 2.55 -10.25
CA PHE A 59 -1.48 2.18 -9.42
C PHE A 59 -1.21 0.80 -8.83
N VAL A 60 -1.02 0.72 -7.52
CA VAL A 60 -0.62 -0.53 -6.86
C VAL A 60 -1.80 -1.47 -6.76
N GLU A 61 -1.67 -2.68 -7.31
CA GLU A 61 -2.69 -3.73 -7.26
C GLU A 61 -2.41 -4.75 -6.14
N ALA A 62 -1.15 -4.98 -5.84
CA ALA A 62 -0.67 -5.80 -4.75
C ALA A 62 0.75 -5.39 -4.38
N GLY A 63 1.12 -5.58 -3.13
CA GLY A 63 2.42 -5.21 -2.61
C GLY A 63 2.41 -3.86 -1.92
N PHE A 64 3.60 -3.42 -1.47
CA PHE A 64 3.76 -2.25 -0.63
C PHE A 64 5.04 -1.51 -1.00
N ILE A 65 4.92 -0.23 -1.28
CA ILE A 65 6.00 0.65 -1.73
C ILE A 65 6.26 1.65 -0.63
N SER A 66 7.52 1.81 -0.22
CA SER A 66 7.96 2.84 0.72
C SER A 66 8.43 4.08 -0.03
N LEU A 67 7.99 5.23 0.42
CA LEU A 67 8.55 6.53 0.07
C LEU A 67 9.54 6.90 1.17
N VAL A 68 10.82 6.96 0.82
CA VAL A 68 11.90 7.23 1.75
C VAL A 68 12.65 8.52 1.37
N THR A 69 13.11 9.24 2.39
CA THR A 69 14.14 10.27 2.24
C THR A 69 15.49 9.65 2.49
N VAL A 70 16.45 9.99 1.65
CA VAL A 70 17.85 9.59 1.79
C VAL A 70 18.64 10.79 2.27
N PHE A 71 19.34 10.66 3.39
CA PHE A 71 20.18 11.71 3.95
C PHE A 71 21.60 11.68 3.36
N GLU A 72 22.38 12.75 3.56
CA GLU A 72 23.74 12.87 3.03
C GLU A 72 24.70 11.76 3.53
N ASP A 73 24.48 11.25 4.73
CA ASP A 73 25.24 10.14 5.33
C ASP A 73 24.80 8.76 4.82
N GLY A 74 23.83 8.69 3.89
CA GLY A 74 23.28 7.48 3.32
C GLY A 74 22.20 6.83 4.18
N THR A 75 21.89 7.36 5.36
CA THR A 75 20.77 6.86 6.17
C THR A 75 19.44 7.17 5.47
N THR A 76 18.42 6.39 5.77
CA THR A 76 17.09 6.56 5.19
C THR A 76 16.01 6.67 6.28
N ALA A 77 14.96 7.40 5.98
CA ALA A 77 13.77 7.45 6.81
C ALA A 77 12.52 7.31 5.95
N GLU A 78 11.59 6.47 6.38
CA GLU A 78 10.32 6.31 5.70
C GLU A 78 9.39 7.49 6.01
N MET A 79 8.94 8.14 4.95
CA MET A 79 7.99 9.24 5.01
C MET A 79 6.55 8.75 4.95
N ALA A 80 6.27 7.83 4.02
CA ALA A 80 4.96 7.23 3.82
C ALA A 80 5.08 5.90 3.09
N THR A 81 3.97 5.22 2.98
CA THR A 81 3.82 3.98 2.23
C THR A 81 2.69 4.13 1.22
N VAL A 82 2.78 3.38 0.13
CA VAL A 82 1.77 3.31 -0.92
C VAL A 82 1.45 1.85 -1.19
N GLY A 83 0.21 1.49 -0.97
CA GLY A 83 -0.36 0.18 -1.27
C GLY A 83 -1.53 0.29 -2.24
N ARG A 84 -2.48 -0.64 -2.14
CA ARG A 84 -3.68 -0.67 -3.00
C ARG A 84 -4.59 0.54 -2.85
N GLU A 85 -4.43 1.33 -1.80
CA GLU A 85 -5.20 2.55 -1.57
C GLU A 85 -4.87 3.66 -2.55
N GLY A 86 -3.74 3.56 -3.28
CA GLY A 86 -3.31 4.73 -4.02
C GLY A 86 -2.33 4.51 -5.16
N MET A 87 -1.54 5.52 -5.44
CA MET A 87 -0.63 5.56 -6.56
C MET A 87 0.75 6.13 -6.19
N VAL A 88 1.79 5.64 -6.84
CA VAL A 88 3.09 6.31 -6.91
C VAL A 88 3.06 7.33 -8.04
N GLY A 89 3.53 8.54 -7.76
CA GLY A 89 3.53 9.63 -8.73
C GLY A 89 2.60 10.79 -8.34
N ILE A 90 2.26 10.92 -7.05
CA ILE A 90 1.39 11.98 -6.53
C ILE A 90 1.95 13.40 -6.84
N GLY A 91 3.27 13.55 -6.99
CA GLY A 91 3.88 14.82 -7.38
C GLY A 91 3.32 15.39 -8.67
N THR A 92 2.90 14.54 -9.61
CA THR A 92 2.29 14.98 -10.88
C THR A 92 0.96 15.70 -10.69
N LEU A 93 0.23 15.41 -9.60
CA LEU A 93 -1.03 16.09 -9.26
C LEU A 93 -0.79 17.46 -8.63
N LEU A 94 0.36 17.63 -7.98
CA LEU A 94 0.76 18.86 -7.30
C LEU A 94 1.55 19.82 -8.22
N GLY A 95 1.57 19.54 -9.53
CA GLY A 95 2.30 20.32 -10.51
C GLY A 95 3.81 20.05 -10.54
N GLY A 96 4.28 19.02 -9.82
CA GLY A 96 5.67 18.61 -9.81
C GLY A 96 5.96 17.59 -10.91
N GLU A 97 7.10 17.76 -11.58
CA GLU A 97 7.58 16.80 -12.60
C GLU A 97 8.55 15.78 -12.00
N ARG A 98 8.94 15.97 -10.74
CA ARG A 98 9.98 15.20 -10.06
C ARG A 98 9.43 14.42 -8.87
N ALA A 99 10.10 13.33 -8.53
CA ALA A 99 9.77 12.50 -7.39
C ALA A 99 10.04 13.22 -6.07
N LEU A 100 9.08 13.14 -5.13
CA LEU A 100 9.18 13.74 -3.79
C LEU A 100 10.18 13.04 -2.87
N GLY A 101 10.68 11.87 -3.26
CA GLY A 101 11.62 11.03 -2.55
C GLY A 101 11.87 9.75 -3.32
N ARG A 102 12.67 8.83 -2.77
CA ARG A 102 12.93 7.52 -3.36
C ARG A 102 11.75 6.59 -3.10
N TYR A 103 11.21 5.98 -4.15
CA TYR A 103 10.17 4.96 -4.06
C TYR A 103 10.78 3.57 -4.21
N VAL A 104 10.71 2.76 -3.15
CA VAL A 104 11.28 1.40 -3.13
C VAL A 104 10.24 0.35 -2.76
N VAL A 105 10.20 -0.75 -3.48
CA VAL A 105 9.29 -1.86 -3.22
C VAL A 105 9.73 -2.62 -1.97
N LEU A 106 8.89 -2.64 -0.93
CA LEU A 106 9.13 -3.39 0.30
C LEU A 106 8.52 -4.78 0.25
N VAL A 107 7.23 -4.86 -0.06
CA VAL A 107 6.50 -6.12 -0.21
C VAL A 107 6.26 -6.33 -1.70
N PRO A 108 6.72 -7.46 -2.26
CA PRO A 108 6.58 -7.73 -3.69
C PRO A 108 5.13 -7.84 -4.12
N GLY A 109 4.86 -7.49 -5.37
CA GLY A 109 3.51 -7.52 -5.93
C GLY A 109 3.49 -7.10 -7.39
N PHE A 110 2.47 -6.36 -7.77
CA PHE A 110 2.34 -5.78 -9.10
C PHE A 110 1.53 -4.48 -9.08
N ALA A 111 1.69 -3.68 -10.12
CA ALA A 111 0.97 -2.44 -10.34
C ALA A 111 0.50 -2.33 -11.79
N LEU A 112 -0.47 -1.47 -12.04
CA LEU A 112 -0.80 -0.96 -13.35
C LEU A 112 -0.08 0.38 -13.54
N ALA A 113 0.76 0.48 -14.56
CA ALA A 113 1.56 1.67 -14.81
C ALA A 113 1.11 2.39 -16.08
N ILE A 114 1.15 3.72 -16.04
CA ILE A 114 0.92 4.61 -17.19
C ILE A 114 2.10 5.56 -17.32
N ASP A 115 2.46 5.89 -18.55
CA ASP A 115 3.52 6.89 -18.80
C ASP A 115 3.09 8.27 -18.30
N GLY A 116 4.00 9.01 -17.65
CA GLY A 116 3.71 10.29 -16.99
C GLY A 116 3.05 11.33 -17.90
N PRO A 117 3.58 11.63 -19.10
CA PRO A 117 2.93 12.53 -20.05
C PRO A 117 1.51 12.10 -20.43
N ARG A 118 1.30 10.79 -20.69
CA ARG A 118 -0.04 10.28 -21.02
C ARG A 118 -1.00 10.39 -19.83
N PHE A 119 -0.53 10.15 -18.62
CA PHE A 119 -1.33 10.36 -17.42
C PHE A 119 -1.78 11.81 -17.29
N GLN A 120 -0.90 12.77 -17.53
CA GLN A 120 -1.22 14.20 -17.51
C GLN A 120 -2.27 14.59 -18.56
N GLU A 121 -2.22 13.99 -19.75
CA GLU A 121 -3.24 14.21 -20.79
C GLU A 121 -4.62 13.71 -20.33
N VAL A 122 -4.70 12.43 -19.91
CA VAL A 122 -5.96 11.83 -19.44
C VAL A 122 -6.50 12.57 -18.21
N LEU A 123 -5.61 13.02 -17.31
CA LEU A 123 -6.00 13.79 -16.11
C LEU A 123 -6.63 15.14 -16.48
N ARG A 124 -6.20 15.78 -17.59
CA ARG A 124 -6.80 17.02 -18.08
C ARG A 124 -8.15 16.79 -18.75
N GLU A 125 -8.31 15.66 -19.40
CA GLU A 125 -9.52 15.30 -20.15
C GLU A 125 -10.63 14.72 -19.26
N SER A 126 -10.31 14.16 -18.07
CA SER A 126 -11.28 13.53 -17.15
C SER A 126 -11.36 14.25 -15.81
N PRO A 127 -12.42 15.03 -15.57
CA PRO A 127 -12.70 15.65 -14.26
C PRO A 127 -12.88 14.61 -13.14
N GLU A 128 -13.46 13.44 -13.45
CA GLU A 128 -13.71 12.38 -12.49
C GLU A 128 -12.40 11.73 -12.02
N LEU A 129 -11.47 11.45 -12.96
CA LEU A 129 -10.14 10.95 -12.62
C LEU A 129 -9.37 11.98 -11.78
N ARG A 130 -9.43 13.25 -12.18
CA ARG A 130 -8.82 14.34 -11.42
C ARG A 130 -9.37 14.41 -10.00
N ALA A 131 -10.67 14.41 -9.84
CA ALA A 131 -11.32 14.47 -8.53
C ALA A 131 -10.99 13.24 -7.66
N ALA A 132 -10.85 12.04 -8.24
CA ALA A 132 -10.40 10.85 -7.51
C ALA A 132 -8.94 10.98 -7.06
N CYS A 133 -8.07 11.47 -7.93
CA CYS A 133 -6.67 11.72 -7.62
C CYS A 133 -6.48 12.80 -6.53
N GLU A 134 -7.26 13.87 -6.57
CA GLU A 134 -7.25 14.94 -5.56
C GLU A 134 -7.71 14.42 -4.18
N ALA A 135 -8.75 13.57 -4.15
CA ALA A 135 -9.19 12.94 -2.92
C ALA A 135 -8.11 12.02 -2.33
N TYR A 136 -7.42 11.25 -3.18
CA TYR A 136 -6.27 10.46 -2.76
C TYR A 136 -5.13 11.36 -2.23
N ALA A 137 -4.80 12.44 -2.94
CA ALA A 137 -3.77 13.39 -2.52
C ALA A 137 -4.05 13.96 -1.14
N HIS A 138 -5.31 14.35 -0.88
CA HIS A 138 -5.73 14.83 0.44
C HIS A 138 -5.53 13.76 1.53
N ALA A 139 -5.94 12.51 1.27
CA ALA A 139 -5.73 11.40 2.22
C ALA A 139 -4.25 11.11 2.45
N PHE A 140 -3.44 11.18 1.39
CA PHE A 140 -1.99 10.97 1.47
C PHE A 140 -1.30 12.05 2.29
N VAL A 141 -1.65 13.33 2.10
CA VAL A 141 -1.12 14.42 2.93
C VAL A 141 -1.51 14.24 4.39
N ARG A 142 -2.76 13.83 4.68
CA ARG A 142 -3.17 13.49 6.06
C ARG A 142 -2.36 12.33 6.64
N HIS A 143 -2.06 11.32 5.84
CA HIS A 143 -1.18 10.21 6.25
C HIS A 143 0.21 10.74 6.64
N LEU A 144 0.81 11.63 5.83
CA LEU A 144 2.10 12.25 6.14
C LEU A 144 2.05 13.00 7.49
N PHE A 145 1.04 13.85 7.72
CA PHE A 145 0.89 14.55 9.00
C PHE A 145 0.71 13.58 10.17
N GLN A 146 -0.08 12.51 9.98
CA GLN A 146 -0.26 11.49 11.00
C GLN A 146 1.05 10.75 11.30
N LYS A 147 1.88 10.48 10.28
CA LYS A 147 3.20 9.85 10.44
C LYS A 147 4.14 10.73 11.25
N VAL A 148 4.17 12.05 10.97
CA VAL A 148 4.98 13.02 11.74
C VAL A 148 4.55 13.03 13.20
N ALA A 149 3.25 13.15 13.47
CA ALA A 149 2.72 13.14 14.84
C ALA A 149 3.01 11.80 15.54
N CYS A 150 2.80 10.68 14.85
CA CYS A 150 3.07 9.34 15.35
C CYS A 150 4.53 9.17 15.78
N ASN A 151 5.46 9.63 14.95
CA ASN A 151 6.90 9.57 15.26
C ASN A 151 7.29 10.40 16.48
N ALA A 152 6.55 11.48 16.77
CA ALA A 152 6.85 12.38 17.88
C ALA A 152 6.32 11.85 19.24
N VAL A 153 5.19 11.14 19.27
CA VAL A 153 4.49 10.84 20.53
C VAL A 153 4.33 9.35 20.85
N HIS A 154 4.38 8.45 19.85
CA HIS A 154 4.15 7.04 20.08
C HIS A 154 5.44 6.24 20.24
N THR A 155 5.38 5.18 21.06
CA THR A 155 6.53 4.29 21.28
C THR A 155 6.90 3.52 20.03
N VAL A 156 8.13 3.03 19.97
CA VAL A 156 8.60 2.20 18.83
C VAL A 156 7.75 0.95 18.68
N GLU A 157 7.32 0.34 19.77
CA GLU A 157 6.45 -0.85 19.75
C GLU A 157 5.10 -0.56 19.11
N GLN A 158 4.45 0.53 19.51
CA GLN A 158 3.17 0.97 18.93
C GLN A 158 3.30 1.27 17.43
N ARG A 159 4.39 1.96 17.03
CA ARG A 159 4.68 2.29 15.63
C ARG A 159 4.98 1.04 14.82
N TYR A 160 5.69 0.08 15.39
CA TYR A 160 5.99 -1.19 14.75
C TYR A 160 4.73 -2.03 14.53
N ALA A 161 3.85 -2.13 15.55
CA ALA A 161 2.57 -2.81 15.43
C ALA A 161 1.67 -2.14 14.36
N CYS A 162 1.59 -0.81 14.35
CA CYS A 162 0.87 -0.05 13.32
C CYS A 162 1.39 -0.36 11.91
N TRP A 163 2.70 -0.37 11.73
CA TRP A 163 3.34 -0.66 10.46
C TRP A 163 3.13 -2.11 10.01
N LEU A 164 3.20 -3.09 10.94
CA LEU A 164 2.90 -4.49 10.63
C LEU A 164 1.47 -4.69 10.15
N LEU A 165 0.49 -4.00 10.76
CA LEU A 165 -0.90 -4.03 10.31
C LEU A 165 -1.07 -3.46 8.90
N MET A 166 -0.36 -2.36 8.58
CA MET A 166 -0.39 -1.79 7.23
C MET A 166 0.20 -2.75 6.20
N CYS A 167 1.28 -3.47 6.54
CA CYS A 167 1.85 -4.51 5.67
C CYS A 167 0.91 -5.70 5.50
N ASP A 168 0.28 -6.16 6.58
CA ASP A 168 -0.67 -7.27 6.57
C ASP A 168 -1.89 -6.97 5.69
N ASP A 169 -2.40 -5.74 5.73
CA ASP A 169 -3.48 -5.26 4.86
C ASP A 169 -3.13 -5.32 3.37
N GLN A 170 -1.86 -5.16 3.00
CA GLN A 170 -1.38 -5.07 1.62
C GLN A 170 -0.76 -6.37 1.11
N ALA A 171 -0.38 -7.27 2.01
CA ALA A 171 0.27 -8.51 1.65
C ALA A 171 -0.66 -9.40 0.81
N ALA A 172 -0.12 -9.99 -0.25
CA ALA A 172 -0.82 -11.01 -1.05
C ALA A 172 -0.83 -12.37 -0.35
N HIS A 173 0.01 -12.56 0.66
CA HIS A 173 0.22 -13.79 1.41
C HIS A 173 0.27 -13.49 2.91
N ASP A 174 -0.01 -14.50 3.75
CA ASP A 174 0.03 -14.39 5.22
C ASP A 174 1.43 -14.09 5.79
N THR A 175 2.45 -14.10 4.95
CA THR A 175 3.84 -13.89 5.35
C THR A 175 4.50 -12.88 4.42
N PHE A 176 5.19 -11.92 4.98
CA PHE A 176 6.00 -10.96 4.25
C PHE A 176 7.45 -10.98 4.72
N GLU A 177 8.38 -10.87 3.76
CA GLU A 177 9.81 -10.94 4.04
C GLU A 177 10.35 -9.54 4.33
N LEU A 178 10.81 -9.32 5.58
CA LEU A 178 11.47 -8.09 6.00
C LEU A 178 12.50 -8.39 7.08
N THR A 179 13.72 -7.90 6.86
CA THR A 179 14.79 -8.04 7.86
C THR A 179 14.62 -6.99 8.96
N GLN A 180 15.17 -7.26 10.14
CA GLN A 180 15.19 -6.27 11.24
C GLN A 180 15.95 -5.00 10.87
N GLU A 181 16.91 -5.08 9.96
CA GLU A 181 17.63 -3.93 9.42
C GLU A 181 16.69 -3.00 8.67
N HIS A 182 15.93 -3.55 7.70
CA HIS A 182 14.94 -2.75 6.96
C HIS A 182 13.87 -2.13 7.87
N VAL A 183 13.39 -2.89 8.88
CA VAL A 183 12.44 -2.36 9.86
C VAL A 183 13.05 -1.23 10.68
N ALA A 184 14.33 -1.35 11.04
CA ALA A 184 15.06 -0.33 11.78
C ALA A 184 15.18 0.98 10.97
N GLU A 185 15.55 0.87 9.70
CA GLU A 185 15.58 2.00 8.75
C GLU A 185 14.21 2.67 8.63
N LEU A 186 13.14 1.89 8.43
CA LEU A 186 11.77 2.38 8.28
C LEU A 186 11.25 3.12 9.51
N LEU A 187 11.60 2.62 10.70
CA LEU A 187 11.16 3.21 11.98
C LEU A 187 12.12 4.31 12.48
N GLY A 188 13.28 4.50 11.83
CA GLY A 188 14.30 5.45 12.25
C GLY A 188 14.90 5.10 13.61
N VAL A 189 15.16 3.80 13.87
CA VAL A 189 15.68 3.30 15.14
C VAL A 189 16.85 2.34 14.92
N ARG A 190 17.55 1.98 16.01
CA ARG A 190 18.61 0.96 15.92
C ARG A 190 18.03 -0.43 15.75
N ARG A 191 18.70 -1.31 15.02
CA ARG A 191 18.34 -2.72 14.84
C ARG A 191 18.10 -3.44 16.16
N SER A 192 18.92 -3.17 17.18
CA SER A 192 18.74 -3.74 18.53
C SER A 192 17.38 -3.41 19.15
N THR A 193 16.87 -2.19 18.92
CA THR A 193 15.52 -1.78 19.35
C THR A 193 14.45 -2.62 18.65
N VAL A 194 14.58 -2.84 17.34
CA VAL A 194 13.65 -3.70 16.59
C VAL A 194 13.67 -5.13 17.14
N THR A 195 14.85 -5.66 17.47
CA THR A 195 14.97 -7.00 18.06
C THR A 195 14.17 -7.12 19.36
N VAL A 196 14.25 -6.11 20.22
CA VAL A 196 13.50 -6.07 21.50
C VAL A 196 12.01 -6.02 21.27
N VAL A 197 11.52 -5.07 20.46
CA VAL A 197 10.07 -4.91 20.23
C VAL A 197 9.47 -6.08 19.44
N ALA A 198 10.20 -6.65 18.47
CA ALA A 198 9.76 -7.86 17.77
C ALA A 198 9.69 -9.06 18.73
N GLY A 199 10.63 -9.19 19.65
CA GLY A 199 10.62 -10.20 20.71
C GLY A 199 9.41 -10.05 21.63
N ALA A 200 9.06 -8.82 22.03
CA ALA A 200 7.90 -8.54 22.86
C ALA A 200 6.57 -8.94 22.20
N LEU A 201 6.45 -8.80 20.87
CA LEU A 201 5.28 -9.25 20.11
C LEU A 201 5.30 -10.76 19.83
N GLN A 202 6.48 -11.37 19.69
CA GLN A 202 6.61 -12.79 19.39
C GLN A 202 6.39 -13.68 20.61
N GLN A 203 6.84 -13.26 21.80
CA GLN A 203 6.73 -14.04 23.02
C GLN A 203 5.28 -14.41 23.39
N PRO A 204 4.30 -13.48 23.32
CA PRO A 204 2.88 -13.80 23.52
C PRO A 204 2.21 -14.42 22.29
N GLY A 205 2.93 -14.66 21.18
CA GLY A 205 2.38 -15.26 19.98
C GLY A 205 1.59 -14.32 19.07
N VAL A 206 1.75 -13.01 19.21
CA VAL A 206 1.07 -12.02 18.35
C VAL A 206 1.61 -12.07 16.91
N ILE A 207 2.92 -12.25 16.78
CA ILE A 207 3.59 -12.43 15.49
C ILE A 207 4.48 -13.67 15.52
N HIS A 208 4.80 -14.19 14.35
CA HIS A 208 5.91 -15.13 14.16
C HIS A 208 6.96 -14.47 13.28
N TYR A 209 8.18 -14.33 13.81
CA TYR A 209 9.32 -13.75 13.08
C TYR A 209 10.48 -14.73 13.03
N ARG A 210 10.80 -15.22 11.84
CA ARG A 210 11.90 -16.18 11.65
C ARG A 210 12.63 -15.94 10.32
N ARG A 211 13.94 -15.79 10.37
CA ARG A 211 14.83 -15.66 9.19
C ARG A 211 14.40 -14.54 8.21
N GLY A 212 13.96 -13.40 8.74
CA GLY A 212 13.52 -12.27 7.91
C GLY A 212 12.09 -12.40 7.35
N ALA A 213 11.33 -13.43 7.74
CA ALA A 213 9.94 -13.59 7.40
C ALA A 213 9.07 -13.29 8.62
N ILE A 214 8.05 -12.46 8.43
CA ILE A 214 7.10 -12.05 9.46
C ILE A 214 5.71 -12.56 9.09
N ARG A 215 5.00 -13.09 10.06
CA ARG A 215 3.61 -13.49 9.97
C ARG A 215 2.84 -12.94 11.16
N VAL A 216 1.71 -12.31 10.93
CA VAL A 216 0.75 -11.93 11.98
C VAL A 216 -0.05 -13.17 12.35
N LEU A 217 -0.02 -13.57 13.63
CA LEU A 217 -0.75 -14.74 14.14
C LEU A 217 -2.03 -14.34 14.84
N ASP A 218 -1.99 -13.24 15.61
CA ASP A 218 -3.13 -12.69 16.34
C ASP A 218 -3.28 -11.20 15.97
N ARG A 219 -4.12 -10.97 14.95
CA ARG A 219 -4.38 -9.61 14.48
C ARG A 219 -5.09 -8.73 15.52
N PRO A 220 -6.13 -9.20 16.23
CA PRO A 220 -6.75 -8.44 17.32
C PRO A 220 -5.76 -8.01 18.40
N ALA A 221 -4.87 -8.90 18.83
CA ALA A 221 -3.83 -8.56 19.80
C ALA A 221 -2.84 -7.53 19.22
N LEU A 222 -2.47 -7.63 17.94
CA LEU A 222 -1.61 -6.65 17.27
C LEU A 222 -2.30 -5.27 17.18
N GLU A 223 -3.61 -5.23 16.88
CA GLU A 223 -4.41 -4.00 16.86
C GLU A 223 -4.51 -3.36 18.25
N ALA A 224 -4.53 -4.14 19.33
CA ALA A 224 -4.53 -3.64 20.69
C ALA A 224 -3.18 -2.99 21.10
N VAL A 225 -2.07 -3.44 20.52
CA VAL A 225 -0.73 -2.84 20.75
C VAL A 225 -0.52 -1.61 19.87
N ALA A 226 -1.09 -1.59 18.67
CA ALA A 226 -0.90 -0.50 17.72
C ALA A 226 -1.49 0.82 18.26
N CYS A 227 -0.86 1.94 17.89
CA CYS A 227 -1.46 3.25 18.14
C CYS A 227 -2.66 3.50 17.23
N GLU A 228 -3.52 4.43 17.62
CA GLU A 228 -4.70 4.87 16.86
C GLU A 228 -4.36 5.35 15.44
N CYS A 229 -3.10 5.67 15.17
CA CYS A 229 -2.63 6.14 13.86
C CYS A 229 -2.96 5.14 12.74
N TYR A 230 -2.92 3.83 13.02
CA TYR A 230 -3.33 2.81 12.06
C TYR A 230 -4.77 3.03 11.58
N ARG A 231 -5.71 3.16 12.53
CA ARG A 231 -7.13 3.39 12.19
C ARG A 231 -7.34 4.74 11.52
N ILE A 232 -6.70 5.80 12.00
CA ILE A 232 -6.83 7.15 11.44
C ILE A 232 -6.42 7.17 9.96
N VAL A 233 -5.30 6.53 9.61
CA VAL A 233 -4.79 6.46 8.24
C VAL A 233 -5.71 5.59 7.37
N ARG A 234 -6.01 4.35 7.81
CA ARG A 234 -6.90 3.43 7.11
C ARG A 234 -8.27 4.06 6.82
N ASP A 235 -8.91 4.62 7.84
CA ASP A 235 -10.23 5.21 7.72
C ASP A 235 -10.19 6.51 6.89
N GLY A 236 -9.05 7.21 6.88
CA GLY A 236 -8.79 8.34 6.00
C GLY A 236 -8.88 7.96 4.53
N TYR A 237 -8.21 6.89 4.12
CA TYR A 237 -8.28 6.37 2.76
C TYR A 237 -9.66 5.81 2.43
N ASN A 238 -10.28 5.05 3.32
CA ASN A 238 -11.61 4.51 3.12
C ASN A 238 -12.64 5.62 2.83
N ARG A 239 -12.60 6.74 3.59
CA ARG A 239 -13.49 7.88 3.35
C ARG A 239 -13.28 8.56 2.00
N SER A 240 -12.08 8.52 1.46
CA SER A 240 -11.79 9.09 0.13
C SER A 240 -12.52 8.35 -1.00
N TRP A 241 -12.90 7.10 -0.74
CA TRP A 241 -13.62 6.25 -1.69
C TRP A 241 -15.13 6.13 -1.39
N CYS A 242 -15.57 6.33 -0.13
CA CYS A 242 -16.96 6.30 0.27
C CYS A 242 -17.72 7.50 -0.34
N GLY A 243 -18.82 7.23 -1.06
CA GLY A 243 -19.69 8.26 -1.65
C GLY A 243 -19.42 8.56 -3.12
N ARG A 244 -18.42 7.97 -3.74
CA ARG A 244 -18.24 7.94 -5.19
C ARG A 244 -18.76 6.60 -5.67
N SER A 245 -19.75 6.63 -6.54
CA SER A 245 -20.54 5.49 -7.00
C SER A 245 -19.71 4.27 -7.30
N VAL A 246 -20.09 3.14 -6.67
CA VAL A 246 -19.79 1.77 -7.11
C VAL A 246 -18.36 1.31 -6.92
N GLY A 247 -18.07 0.86 -5.77
CA GLY A 247 -16.94 0.01 -5.48
C GLY A 247 -17.02 -0.41 -4.02
N ALA A 248 -16.93 -1.70 -3.77
CA ALA A 248 -16.83 -2.20 -2.41
C ALA A 248 -15.76 -1.42 -1.63
N PRO A 249 -15.94 -1.20 -0.32
CA PRO A 249 -14.94 -0.53 0.50
C PRO A 249 -13.58 -1.19 0.28
N TYR A 250 -12.50 -0.42 0.41
CA TYR A 250 -11.09 -0.79 0.21
C TYR A 250 -10.72 -2.21 0.66
N ASN A 251 -11.50 -2.77 1.56
CA ASN A 251 -11.36 -4.12 2.13
C ASN A 251 -12.50 -5.08 1.78
N ALA A 252 -13.46 -4.74 0.95
CA ALA A 252 -14.52 -5.66 0.54
C ALA A 252 -14.15 -6.32 -0.78
N GLY A 253 -13.68 -7.51 -0.68
CA GLY A 253 -13.46 -8.36 -1.84
C GLY A 253 -13.19 -9.77 -1.38
N GLU A 254 -14.21 -10.56 -1.24
CA GLU A 254 -14.13 -12.00 -1.33
C GLU A 254 -13.86 -12.37 -2.78
N GLY A 255 -12.73 -12.97 -3.02
CA GLY A 255 -12.37 -13.52 -4.33
C GLY A 255 -11.24 -14.52 -4.15
N LEU A 256 -11.53 -15.78 -4.41
CA LEU A 256 -10.52 -16.81 -4.61
C LEU A 256 -9.78 -16.47 -5.92
N PHE A 257 -8.50 -16.18 -5.83
CA PHE A 257 -7.63 -16.07 -6.99
C PHE A 257 -6.75 -17.31 -7.06
N THR A 258 -6.95 -18.12 -8.10
CA THR A 258 -6.04 -19.23 -8.42
C THR A 258 -5.05 -18.74 -9.47
N GLN A 259 -3.83 -18.51 -9.08
CA GLN A 259 -2.75 -18.18 -10.01
C GLN A 259 -2.03 -19.48 -10.38
N ARG A 260 -2.13 -19.91 -11.64
CA ARG A 260 -1.31 -21.02 -12.16
C ARG A 260 0.09 -20.51 -12.44
N VAL A 261 1.06 -21.13 -11.79
CA VAL A 261 2.47 -20.93 -12.06
C VAL A 261 2.87 -21.98 -13.11
N ASN A 262 3.17 -21.56 -14.34
CA ASN A 262 3.70 -22.46 -15.36
C ASN A 262 5.15 -22.83 -15.03
N GLY A 263 5.34 -24.06 -14.59
CA GLY A 263 6.62 -24.71 -14.34
C GLY A 263 6.37 -26.00 -13.61
N SER A 264 6.59 -27.14 -14.26
CA SER A 264 6.37 -28.54 -13.85
C SER A 264 6.31 -28.73 -12.31
N GLY A 265 5.12 -28.76 -11.76
CA GLY A 265 4.83 -29.02 -10.35
C GLY A 265 3.56 -28.31 -9.94
N ASP A 266 2.48 -29.07 -9.68
CA ASP A 266 1.20 -28.58 -9.21
C ASP A 266 1.33 -27.82 -7.86
N ALA A 267 1.36 -26.51 -7.90
CA ALA A 267 1.17 -25.66 -6.72
C ALA A 267 0.17 -24.57 -7.07
N ALA A 268 -1.09 -24.81 -6.75
CA ALA A 268 -2.12 -23.77 -6.73
C ALA A 268 -1.98 -22.95 -5.44
N ILE A 269 -1.74 -21.64 -5.58
CA ILE A 269 -1.69 -20.72 -4.45
C ILE A 269 -3.11 -20.21 -4.21
N THR A 270 -3.73 -20.63 -3.10
CA THR A 270 -5.04 -20.16 -2.68
C THR A 270 -4.86 -19.01 -1.68
N ILE A 271 -5.31 -17.82 -2.03
CA ILE A 271 -5.30 -16.65 -1.14
C ILE A 271 -6.64 -16.59 -0.40
N ARG A 272 -6.62 -16.77 0.91
CA ARG A 272 -7.79 -16.56 1.78
C ARG A 272 -7.85 -15.13 2.27
N ARG A 273 -9.06 -14.58 2.35
CA ARG A 273 -9.36 -13.27 2.94
C ARG A 273 -10.07 -13.44 4.28
N ALA A 274 -9.78 -12.53 5.21
CA ALA A 274 -10.59 -12.32 6.40
C ALA A 274 -11.70 -11.28 6.10
N PRO A 275 -12.94 -11.48 6.59
CA PRO A 275 -14.01 -10.50 6.42
C PRO A 275 -13.77 -9.27 7.30
N ILE A 276 -14.03 -8.09 6.76
CA ILE A 276 -14.00 -6.83 7.51
C ILE A 276 -15.44 -6.38 7.79
N ALA A 277 -15.68 -6.00 9.05
CA ALA A 277 -16.95 -5.51 9.52
C ALA A 277 -17.43 -4.28 8.72
N GLY A 278 -18.72 -4.33 8.34
CA GLY A 278 -19.36 -3.36 7.46
C GLY A 278 -19.34 -1.92 7.98
N CYS A 279 -19.37 -0.98 7.05
CA CYS A 279 -19.75 0.42 7.27
C CYS A 279 -21.21 0.45 7.78
N GLY A 280 -21.40 0.53 9.10
CA GLY A 280 -22.72 0.80 9.69
C GLY A 280 -23.18 2.20 9.28
N ALA A 281 -24.35 2.30 8.68
CA ALA A 281 -25.04 3.55 8.49
C ALA A 281 -25.29 4.20 9.87
N GLY A 282 -24.58 5.28 10.17
CA GLY A 282 -24.84 6.11 11.35
C GLY A 282 -26.20 6.78 11.21
N GLU A 283 -27.17 6.38 11.99
CA GLU A 283 -28.42 7.09 12.16
C GLU A 283 -28.13 8.50 12.68
N ALA A 284 -28.58 9.49 11.91
CA ALA A 284 -28.60 10.88 12.32
C ALA A 284 -29.61 11.04 13.46
N ASN A 285 -29.15 11.18 14.68
CA ASN A 285 -29.95 11.58 15.82
C ASN A 285 -29.88 13.11 15.92
N ALA A 286 -30.97 13.79 15.56
CA ALA A 286 -31.16 15.22 15.75
C ALA A 286 -31.55 15.48 17.21
N PRO A 287 -30.97 16.48 17.88
CA PRO A 287 -31.46 16.89 19.18
C PRO A 287 -32.69 17.78 19.08
N ARG A 288 -33.65 17.54 19.97
CA ARG A 288 -34.70 18.51 20.30
C ARG A 288 -34.18 19.61 21.18
#